data_b19cc969ec7b38d96ba227d7b0acf29f
#
_entry.id   b19cc969ec7b38d96ba227d7b0acf29f
#
_cell.length_a   1.000
_cell.length_b   1.000
_cell.length_c   1.000
_cell.angle_alpha   90.00
_cell.angle_beta   90.00
_cell.angle_gamma   90.00
#
_symmetry.space_group_name_H-M   'P 1'
#
loop_
_entity.id
_entity.type
_entity.pdbx_description
1 polymer ?
#
loop_
_entity_poly.entity_id
_entity_poly.type
_entity_poly.pdbx_seq_one_letter_code
_entity_poly.pdbx_strand_id
1 'polypeptide(L)'
;LASEISQRFETWSSFRRTWTNEKKEIRDYVYATDTKTTTNSKNGWANSTTTPKLTQIYDNLKANYEAALFPRDVNFRFQAGNAEAASIVKATAVQSYMEAKVRQSGFRTTVDRLVDDWILTGNAFATVDYSREFTETEEGEIIQGYNGPTVVRISPYDIAFDPTVAEFKNTPKIVRTLKTMGELHIKALTDPATAEILSKMMKNRSEVGHSGGQTEKSAGFIADGFSSIENYYQSSMVECLTFYGDIFDRSTNTTLVNRLITVMDRAYVVENKPNPSWLGTAAVFHVGWRSRPDNLYGMGPLDNLVGLQYRIDHLENMKADVFDLIASPVLKVKGEVEDFVYAPGSKIILGEEGDVGFLVPDSTVLNADLQIQNIEFKMEELAGAPRQAMGFRTPGEKTAFEVENLSQAANRIFNHKAARFEIEFLEPILNAMLESARREMNTLEIVSQVDNGTGAVFFSEVSKEDITSKGTIVPYGARYFAESARRIQTLQQLVGLKANMPDVGVHFSGLTIAKIIADEVKEPGLFGQNIQVDETLETQKIANDAAVDLEEDQQNKAEAGL
;
A
#
# COMPACT_ATOMS: atom_id res chain seq x y z
N LEU A 1 35.09 -6.65 2.87
CA LEU A 1 33.76 -6.03 2.71
C LEU A 1 32.75 -6.94 2.04
N ALA A 2 33.02 -7.45 0.79
CA ALA A 2 32.09 -8.28 0.05
C ALA A 2 31.65 -9.53 0.84
N SER A 3 32.61 -10.29 1.37
CA SER A 3 32.36 -11.48 2.20
C SER A 3 31.56 -11.15 3.48
N GLU A 4 31.83 -10.02 4.12
CA GLU A 4 31.13 -9.61 5.32
C GLU A 4 29.68 -9.22 5.04
N ILE A 5 29.43 -8.47 3.96
CA ILE A 5 28.08 -8.09 3.53
C ILE A 5 27.27 -9.35 3.15
N SER A 6 27.89 -10.28 2.42
CA SER A 6 27.25 -11.55 2.04
C SER A 6 26.90 -12.40 3.28
N GLN A 7 27.80 -12.50 4.25
CA GLN A 7 27.56 -13.24 5.49
C GLN A 7 26.46 -12.59 6.33
N ARG A 8 26.45 -11.25 6.43
CA ARG A 8 25.36 -10.51 7.12
C ARG A 8 24.01 -10.76 6.43
N PHE A 9 23.99 -10.73 5.10
CA PHE A 9 22.75 -11.01 4.35
C PHE A 9 22.21 -12.41 4.65
N GLU A 10 23.05 -13.43 4.67
CA GLU A 10 22.66 -14.80 5.02
C GLU A 10 22.16 -14.90 6.46
N THR A 11 22.88 -14.31 7.41
CA THR A 11 22.50 -14.32 8.84
C THR A 11 21.14 -13.64 9.03
N TRP A 12 20.97 -12.43 8.51
CA TRP A 12 19.71 -11.68 8.65
C TRP A 12 18.55 -12.33 7.88
N SER A 13 18.80 -12.95 6.75
CA SER A 13 17.80 -13.73 6.02
C SER A 13 17.36 -14.97 6.81
N SER A 14 18.29 -15.61 7.55
CA SER A 14 17.96 -16.77 8.38
C SER A 14 17.01 -16.41 9.53
N PHE A 15 17.14 -15.20 10.12
CA PHE A 15 16.25 -14.74 11.20
C PHE A 15 14.78 -14.64 10.77
N ARG A 16 14.53 -14.34 9.51
CA ARG A 16 13.15 -14.20 8.98
C ARG A 16 12.57 -15.48 8.36
N ARG A 17 13.29 -16.61 8.38
CA ARG A 17 12.89 -17.82 7.65
C ARG A 17 11.50 -18.33 8.04
N THR A 18 11.19 -18.35 9.33
CA THR A 18 9.86 -18.75 9.84
C THR A 18 8.79 -17.78 9.34
N TRP A 19 9.04 -16.48 9.48
CA TRP A 19 8.16 -15.43 8.96
C TRP A 19 7.92 -15.56 7.46
N THR A 20 8.95 -15.83 6.67
CA THR A 20 8.84 -16.02 5.21
C THR A 20 7.92 -17.21 4.88
N ASN A 21 8.04 -18.31 5.60
CA ASN A 21 7.20 -19.49 5.37
C ASN A 21 5.73 -19.21 5.70
N GLU A 22 5.46 -18.52 6.81
CA GLU A 22 4.10 -18.09 7.18
C GLU A 22 3.48 -17.18 6.11
N LYS A 23 4.26 -16.22 5.58
CA LYS A 23 3.78 -15.30 4.52
C LYS A 23 3.55 -16.00 3.19
N LYS A 24 4.36 -17.02 2.89
CA LYS A 24 4.14 -17.86 1.72
C LYS A 24 2.82 -18.59 1.80
N GLU A 25 2.51 -19.17 2.95
CA GLU A 25 1.24 -19.87 3.18
C GLU A 25 0.03 -18.92 2.99
N ILE A 26 0.09 -17.69 3.55
CA ILE A 26 -0.95 -16.68 3.32
C ILE A 26 -1.12 -16.39 1.83
N ARG A 27 -0.01 -16.21 1.11
CA ARG A 27 -0.02 -15.95 -0.32
C ARG A 27 -0.62 -17.09 -1.12
N ASP A 28 -0.30 -18.34 -0.77
CA ASP A 28 -0.85 -19.53 -1.41
C ASP A 28 -2.38 -19.58 -1.28
N TYR A 29 -2.95 -19.13 -0.15
CA TYR A 29 -4.40 -19.02 0.03
C TYR A 29 -5.03 -17.85 -0.71
N VAL A 30 -4.39 -16.68 -0.74
CA VAL A 30 -4.94 -15.48 -1.39
C VAL A 30 -4.95 -15.63 -2.91
N TYR A 31 -3.88 -16.21 -3.48
CA TYR A 31 -3.74 -16.42 -4.92
C TYR A 31 -3.98 -17.87 -5.33
N ALA A 32 -4.75 -18.63 -4.56
CA ALA A 32 -5.00 -20.04 -4.82
C ALA A 32 -5.54 -20.27 -6.24
N THR A 33 -4.67 -20.67 -7.14
CA THR A 33 -5.01 -21.13 -8.49
C THR A 33 -5.41 -22.59 -8.50
N ASP A 34 -4.96 -23.35 -7.49
CA ASP A 34 -5.34 -24.72 -7.22
C ASP A 34 -6.27 -24.78 -6.00
N THR A 35 -7.53 -25.11 -6.25
CA THR A 35 -8.53 -25.31 -5.19
C THR A 35 -8.28 -26.56 -4.34
N LYS A 36 -7.23 -27.33 -4.63
CA LYS A 36 -6.84 -28.57 -3.92
C LYS A 36 -5.76 -28.34 -2.85
N THR A 37 -5.84 -27.28 -2.09
CA THR A 37 -4.79 -26.94 -1.10
C THR A 37 -4.84 -27.76 0.17
N THR A 38 -6.00 -28.32 0.53
CA THR A 38 -6.18 -29.19 1.71
C THR A 38 -6.22 -30.65 1.30
N THR A 39 -5.10 -31.17 0.85
CA THR A 39 -5.03 -32.55 0.39
C THR A 39 -5.13 -33.52 1.55
N ASN A 40 -6.26 -34.16 1.72
CA ASN A 40 -6.34 -35.37 2.49
C ASN A 40 -5.89 -36.54 1.62
N SER A 41 -4.58 -36.60 1.37
CA SER A 41 -3.97 -37.59 0.45
C SER A 41 -4.14 -39.04 0.84
N LYS A 42 -4.69 -39.32 2.02
CA LYS A 42 -4.89 -40.69 2.52
C LYS A 42 -6.14 -41.36 1.96
N ASN A 43 -7.14 -40.58 1.57
CA ASN A 43 -8.41 -41.12 1.08
C ASN A 43 -8.70 -40.50 -0.30
N GLY A 44 -8.54 -41.27 -1.37
CA GLY A 44 -8.74 -40.81 -2.74
C GLY A 44 -10.17 -40.37 -3.12
N TRP A 45 -11.14 -40.61 -2.22
CA TRP A 45 -12.55 -40.21 -2.37
C TRP A 45 -12.89 -38.92 -1.58
N ALA A 46 -12.02 -38.48 -0.68
CA ALA A 46 -12.27 -37.30 0.14
C ALA A 46 -12.14 -36.01 -0.67
N ASN A 47 -13.07 -35.09 -0.45
CA ASN A 47 -13.06 -33.79 -1.06
C ASN A 47 -11.94 -32.92 -0.48
N SER A 48 -11.29 -32.16 -1.34
CA SER A 48 -10.20 -31.25 -0.96
C SER A 48 -10.29 -29.95 -1.74
N THR A 49 -11.36 -29.18 -1.49
CA THR A 49 -11.58 -27.87 -2.09
C THR A 49 -11.31 -26.76 -1.06
N THR A 50 -10.87 -25.61 -1.53
CA THR A 50 -10.67 -24.41 -0.71
C THR A 50 -11.73 -23.37 -1.04
N THR A 51 -12.39 -22.84 -0.01
CA THR A 51 -13.32 -21.72 -0.13
C THR A 51 -12.52 -20.41 -0.02
N PRO A 52 -12.44 -19.56 -1.07
CA PRO A 52 -11.49 -18.44 -1.13
C PRO A 52 -11.93 -17.24 -0.26
N LYS A 53 -12.13 -17.44 1.04
CA LYS A 53 -12.56 -16.36 1.96
C LYS A 53 -11.44 -15.34 2.21
N LEU A 54 -10.19 -15.80 2.29
CA LEU A 54 -9.04 -14.89 2.44
C LEU A 54 -8.86 -14.00 1.23
N THR A 55 -9.10 -14.48 0.01
CA THR A 55 -9.08 -13.67 -1.21
C THR A 55 -10.10 -12.55 -1.15
N GLN A 56 -11.34 -12.87 -0.75
CA GLN A 56 -12.40 -11.88 -0.60
C GLN A 56 -12.03 -10.79 0.41
N ILE A 57 -11.47 -11.17 1.55
CA ILE A 57 -11.04 -10.21 2.59
C ILE A 57 -9.89 -9.35 2.08
N TYR A 58 -8.91 -9.94 1.39
CA TYR A 58 -7.78 -9.24 0.79
C TYR A 58 -8.23 -8.19 -0.22
N ASP A 59 -9.10 -8.57 -1.17
CA ASP A 59 -9.60 -7.66 -2.20
C ASP A 59 -10.38 -6.48 -1.60
N ASN A 60 -11.21 -6.75 -0.59
CA ASN A 60 -11.95 -5.70 0.12
C ASN A 60 -11.00 -4.74 0.88
N LEU A 61 -10.01 -5.27 1.58
CA LEU A 61 -9.02 -4.43 2.26
C LEU A 61 -8.24 -3.57 1.27
N LYS A 62 -7.77 -4.17 0.17
CA LYS A 62 -7.03 -3.48 -0.87
C LYS A 62 -7.85 -2.33 -1.45
N ALA A 63 -9.07 -2.61 -1.93
CA ALA A 63 -9.95 -1.60 -2.51
C ALA A 63 -10.23 -0.44 -1.54
N ASN A 64 -10.46 -0.73 -0.26
CA ASN A 64 -10.70 0.28 0.75
C ASN A 64 -9.46 1.14 1.02
N TYR A 65 -8.25 0.54 1.11
CA TYR A 65 -7.02 1.31 1.31
C TYR A 65 -6.64 2.15 0.10
N GLU A 66 -6.81 1.63 -1.11
CA GLU A 66 -6.61 2.41 -2.34
C GLU A 66 -7.54 3.62 -2.40
N ALA A 67 -8.82 3.43 -2.11
CA ALA A 67 -9.80 4.51 -2.06
C ALA A 67 -9.47 5.56 -0.99
N ALA A 68 -8.94 5.14 0.17
CA ALA A 68 -8.58 6.04 1.25
C ALA A 68 -7.28 6.81 0.97
N LEU A 69 -6.27 6.14 0.39
CA LEU A 69 -4.97 6.75 0.11
C LEU A 69 -5.01 7.62 -1.15
N PHE A 70 -5.83 7.27 -2.13
CA PHE A 70 -5.95 7.97 -3.40
C PHE A 70 -7.38 8.41 -3.71
N PRO A 71 -7.99 9.24 -2.86
CA PRO A 71 -9.33 9.77 -3.11
C PRO A 71 -9.40 10.66 -4.36
N ARG A 72 -8.25 11.18 -4.83
CA ARG A 72 -8.08 12.03 -6.03
C ARG A 72 -6.76 11.73 -6.70
N ASP A 73 -6.54 12.26 -7.90
CA ASP A 73 -5.30 12.07 -8.66
C ASP A 73 -4.05 12.63 -7.97
N VAL A 74 -4.22 13.72 -7.21
CA VAL A 74 -3.15 14.34 -6.43
C VAL A 74 -3.58 14.47 -4.99
N ASN A 75 -2.84 13.84 -4.09
CA ASN A 75 -3.21 13.67 -2.69
C ASN A 75 -2.15 14.21 -1.73
N PHE A 76 -1.44 15.27 -2.11
CA PHE A 76 -0.45 15.89 -1.26
C PHE A 76 -0.40 17.40 -1.49
N ARG A 77 0.14 18.12 -0.51
CA ARG A 77 0.38 19.56 -0.58
C ARG A 77 1.76 19.89 -0.04
N PHE A 78 2.45 20.78 -0.74
CA PHE A 78 3.68 21.34 -0.23
C PHE A 78 3.39 22.47 0.76
N GLN A 79 3.92 22.37 1.97
CA GLN A 79 3.83 23.39 3.02
C GLN A 79 5.15 24.15 3.06
N ALA A 80 5.12 25.44 2.68
CA ALA A 80 6.30 26.29 2.76
C ALA A 80 6.73 26.52 4.22
N GLY A 81 8.03 26.48 4.47
CA GLY A 81 8.58 26.71 5.81
C GLY A 81 8.62 28.18 6.25
N ASN A 82 8.45 29.14 5.32
CA ASN A 82 8.47 30.58 5.56
C ASN A 82 7.30 31.27 4.85
N ALA A 83 6.76 32.32 5.48
CA ALA A 83 5.64 33.11 4.96
C ALA A 83 6.06 34.24 3.99
N GLU A 84 7.31 34.28 3.52
CA GLU A 84 7.79 35.28 2.57
C GLU A 84 7.14 35.10 1.19
N ALA A 85 6.81 36.20 0.50
CA ALA A 85 6.15 36.16 -0.81
C ALA A 85 6.94 35.32 -1.86
N ALA A 86 8.26 35.46 -1.88
CA ALA A 86 9.13 34.67 -2.75
C ALA A 86 9.07 33.17 -2.44
N SER A 87 8.88 32.80 -1.18
CA SER A 87 8.72 31.41 -0.74
C SER A 87 7.38 30.82 -1.18
N ILE A 88 6.32 31.63 -1.24
CA ILE A 88 4.99 31.22 -1.69
C ILE A 88 5.00 30.91 -3.19
N VAL A 89 5.62 31.75 -4.01
CA VAL A 89 5.76 31.52 -5.46
C VAL A 89 6.54 30.23 -5.72
N LYS A 90 7.67 30.06 -5.05
CA LYS A 90 8.47 28.83 -5.14
C LYS A 90 7.70 27.60 -4.62
N ALA A 91 6.85 27.74 -3.60
CA ALA A 91 6.01 26.67 -3.10
C ALA A 91 5.02 26.16 -4.16
N THR A 92 4.44 27.08 -4.94
CA THR A 92 3.56 26.72 -6.06
C THR A 92 4.34 25.97 -7.15
N ALA A 93 5.55 26.41 -7.47
CA ALA A 93 6.42 25.71 -8.43
C ALA A 93 6.78 24.29 -7.96
N VAL A 94 7.14 24.12 -6.68
CA VAL A 94 7.41 22.79 -6.08
C VAL A 94 6.18 21.89 -6.16
N GLN A 95 5.01 22.43 -5.81
CA GLN A 95 3.74 21.68 -5.86
C GLN A 95 3.47 21.17 -7.28
N SER A 96 3.49 22.07 -8.27
CA SER A 96 3.20 21.71 -9.67
C SER A 96 4.23 20.75 -10.25
N TYR A 97 5.50 20.94 -9.92
CA TYR A 97 6.57 20.02 -10.33
C TYR A 97 6.33 18.61 -9.78
N MET A 98 6.08 18.50 -8.48
CA MET A 98 5.86 17.22 -7.85
C MET A 98 4.57 16.53 -8.34
N GLU A 99 3.51 17.31 -8.60
CA GLU A 99 2.27 16.78 -9.20
C GLU A 99 2.53 16.17 -10.58
N ALA A 100 3.28 16.86 -11.43
CA ALA A 100 3.65 16.35 -12.73
C ALA A 100 4.49 15.07 -12.62
N LYS A 101 5.49 15.06 -11.73
CA LYS A 101 6.36 13.89 -11.54
C LYS A 101 5.63 12.69 -10.96
N VAL A 102 4.74 12.88 -10.00
CA VAL A 102 3.91 11.80 -9.43
C VAL A 102 2.99 11.18 -10.50
N ARG A 103 2.41 12.00 -11.40
CA ARG A 103 1.59 11.49 -12.50
C ARG A 103 2.41 10.72 -13.53
N GLN A 104 3.59 11.24 -13.89
CA GLN A 104 4.43 10.67 -14.96
C GLN A 104 5.20 9.42 -14.51
N SER A 105 5.61 9.32 -13.24
CA SER A 105 6.44 8.23 -12.72
C SER A 105 5.74 6.90 -12.47
N GLY A 106 4.41 6.83 -12.67
CA GLY A 106 3.64 5.65 -12.29
C GLY A 106 3.58 5.42 -10.76
N PHE A 107 3.70 6.50 -9.98
CA PHE A 107 3.71 6.48 -8.51
C PHE A 107 2.52 5.69 -7.95
N ARG A 108 1.30 5.95 -8.47
CA ARG A 108 0.08 5.27 -8.02
C ARG A 108 0.18 3.75 -8.16
N THR A 109 0.64 3.27 -9.32
CA THR A 109 0.82 1.82 -9.58
C THR A 109 1.86 1.20 -8.64
N THR A 110 2.92 1.95 -8.33
CA THR A 110 3.95 1.48 -7.41
C THR A 110 3.42 1.42 -5.98
N VAL A 111 2.67 2.44 -5.54
CA VAL A 111 2.05 2.45 -4.21
C VAL A 111 0.98 1.37 -4.08
N ASP A 112 0.22 1.08 -5.13
CA ASP A 112 -0.73 -0.04 -5.17
C ASP A 112 -0.03 -1.37 -4.83
N ARG A 113 1.09 -1.66 -5.48
CA ARG A 113 1.92 -2.85 -5.16
C ARG A 113 2.51 -2.83 -3.75
N LEU A 114 2.79 -1.65 -3.20
CA LEU A 114 3.27 -1.50 -1.83
C LEU A 114 2.14 -1.74 -0.80
N VAL A 115 0.92 -1.40 -1.14
CA VAL A 115 -0.29 -1.75 -0.35
C VAL A 115 -0.51 -3.26 -0.36
N ASP A 116 -0.31 -3.93 -1.50
CA ASP A 116 -0.33 -5.40 -1.58
C ASP A 116 0.67 -6.04 -0.61
N ASP A 117 1.92 -5.58 -0.63
CA ASP A 117 2.94 -6.06 0.30
C ASP A 117 2.54 -5.82 1.76
N TRP A 118 2.00 -4.65 2.05
CA TRP A 118 1.59 -4.25 3.39
C TRP A 118 0.45 -5.11 3.94
N ILE A 119 -0.51 -5.48 3.10
CA ILE A 119 -1.63 -6.37 3.48
C ILE A 119 -1.15 -7.83 3.60
N LEU A 120 -0.41 -8.33 2.60
CA LEU A 120 0.00 -9.74 2.54
C LEU A 120 1.07 -10.07 3.57
N THR A 121 2.10 -9.22 3.69
CA THR A 121 3.26 -9.52 4.53
C THR A 121 3.26 -8.76 5.84
N GLY A 122 2.39 -7.75 5.98
CA GLY A 122 2.40 -6.82 7.11
C GLY A 122 3.49 -5.77 7.05
N ASN A 123 4.25 -5.68 5.94
CA ASN A 123 5.37 -4.75 5.78
C ASN A 123 5.43 -4.25 4.34
N ALA A 124 5.68 -2.96 4.16
CA ALA A 124 6.01 -2.37 2.88
C ALA A 124 7.39 -1.71 2.94
N PHE A 125 8.18 -1.90 1.88
CA PHE A 125 9.51 -1.32 1.75
C PHE A 125 9.65 -0.64 0.41
N ALA A 126 10.20 0.58 0.40
CA ALA A 126 10.47 1.32 -0.82
C ALA A 126 11.76 2.13 -0.70
N THR A 127 12.32 2.47 -1.84
CA THR A 127 13.39 3.44 -1.97
C THR A 127 13.03 4.46 -3.03
N VAL A 128 13.72 5.58 -3.05
CA VAL A 128 13.56 6.61 -4.09
C VAL A 128 14.83 6.65 -4.91
N ASP A 129 14.68 6.57 -6.22
CA ASP A 129 15.75 6.69 -7.19
C ASP A 129 15.45 7.84 -8.17
N TYR A 130 16.44 8.26 -8.93
CA TYR A 130 16.27 9.26 -10.00
C TYR A 130 16.44 8.55 -11.35
N SER A 131 15.34 8.47 -12.11
CA SER A 131 15.31 7.81 -13.40
C SER A 131 15.51 8.81 -14.54
N ARG A 132 16.34 8.43 -15.51
CA ARG A 132 16.51 9.14 -16.78
C ARG A 132 16.30 8.16 -17.89
N GLU A 133 15.18 8.28 -18.58
CA GLU A 133 14.81 7.42 -19.68
C GLU A 133 15.11 8.13 -21.00
N PHE A 134 15.76 7.42 -21.89
CA PHE A 134 16.06 7.90 -23.24
C PHE A 134 15.48 6.89 -24.22
N THR A 135 14.78 7.38 -25.23
CA THR A 135 14.22 6.57 -26.31
C THR A 135 14.87 7.06 -27.62
N GLU A 136 15.43 6.12 -28.37
CA GLU A 136 15.93 6.39 -29.71
C GLU A 136 14.78 6.24 -30.71
N THR A 137 14.57 7.27 -31.56
CA THR A 137 13.59 7.23 -32.63
C THR A 137 14.13 6.44 -33.81
N GLU A 138 13.24 6.03 -34.73
CA GLU A 138 13.63 5.33 -35.99
C GLU A 138 14.62 6.15 -36.84
N GLU A 139 14.66 7.48 -36.65
CA GLU A 139 15.58 8.40 -37.34
C GLU A 139 16.94 8.55 -36.62
N GLY A 140 17.15 7.85 -35.48
CA GLY A 140 18.37 7.90 -34.68
C GLY A 140 18.46 9.12 -33.73
N GLU A 141 17.37 9.87 -33.57
CA GLU A 141 17.33 10.95 -32.59
C GLU A 141 17.04 10.40 -31.19
N ILE A 142 17.80 10.85 -30.20
CA ILE A 142 17.60 10.51 -28.80
C ILE A 142 16.58 11.47 -28.19
N ILE A 143 15.38 10.99 -27.96
CA ILE A 143 14.34 11.74 -27.24
C ILE A 143 14.42 11.39 -25.76
N GLN A 144 14.47 12.40 -24.92
CA GLN A 144 14.39 12.24 -23.48
C GLN A 144 12.93 11.90 -23.10
N GLY A 145 12.74 10.70 -22.56
CA GLY A 145 11.48 10.26 -21.97
C GLY A 145 11.29 10.83 -20.56
N TYR A 146 10.98 9.93 -19.61
CA TYR A 146 10.86 10.37 -18.22
C TYR A 146 12.23 10.77 -17.65
N ASN A 147 12.24 11.95 -16.97
CA ASN A 147 13.40 12.43 -16.24
C ASN A 147 12.92 12.97 -14.88
N GLY A 148 13.22 12.24 -13.80
CA GLY A 148 12.76 12.66 -12.49
C GLY A 148 12.85 11.58 -11.42
N PRO A 149 12.42 11.93 -10.19
CA PRO A 149 12.41 10.99 -9.08
C PRO A 149 11.34 9.91 -9.26
N THR A 150 11.70 8.66 -8.99
CA THR A 150 10.81 7.50 -9.04
C THR A 150 10.83 6.75 -7.72
N VAL A 151 9.69 6.18 -7.34
CA VAL A 151 9.60 5.28 -6.20
C VAL A 151 9.81 3.85 -6.68
N VAL A 152 10.74 3.16 -6.06
CA VAL A 152 11.07 1.77 -6.37
C VAL A 152 10.61 0.89 -5.22
N ARG A 153 9.70 -0.03 -5.51
CA ARG A 153 9.25 -1.05 -4.56
C ARG A 153 10.39 -2.02 -4.27
N ILE A 154 10.61 -2.32 -3.00
CA ILE A 154 11.50 -3.39 -2.56
C ILE A 154 10.62 -4.52 -2.03
N SER A 155 10.75 -5.70 -2.62
CA SER A 155 10.03 -6.87 -2.13
C SER A 155 10.44 -7.17 -0.68
N PRO A 156 9.50 -7.46 0.23
CA PRO A 156 9.82 -7.86 1.61
C PRO A 156 10.70 -9.10 1.70
N TYR A 157 10.77 -9.89 0.63
CA TYR A 157 11.66 -11.06 0.53
C TYR A 157 13.08 -10.73 0.06
N ASP A 158 13.32 -9.51 -0.43
CA ASP A 158 14.61 -9.07 -0.97
C ASP A 158 15.35 -8.09 -0.06
N ILE A 159 14.82 -7.80 1.10
CA ILE A 159 15.48 -6.94 2.09
C ILE A 159 15.85 -7.74 3.33
N ALA A 160 17.06 -7.56 3.83
CA ALA A 160 17.55 -8.19 5.05
C ALA A 160 18.12 -7.15 6.01
N PHE A 161 17.76 -7.23 7.27
CA PHE A 161 18.21 -6.36 8.35
C PHE A 161 18.07 -7.09 9.70
N ASP A 162 18.68 -6.56 10.75
CA ASP A 162 18.49 -7.07 12.10
C ASP A 162 17.11 -6.64 12.61
N PRO A 163 16.19 -7.56 12.89
CA PRO A 163 14.83 -7.23 13.32
C PRO A 163 14.75 -6.77 14.77
N THR A 164 15.80 -6.96 15.58
CA THR A 164 15.77 -6.70 17.04
C THR A 164 16.07 -5.26 17.40
N VAL A 165 16.46 -4.43 16.43
CA VAL A 165 16.81 -3.02 16.64
C VAL A 165 15.54 -2.18 16.81
N ALA A 166 15.60 -1.13 17.63
CA ALA A 166 14.46 -0.30 17.99
C ALA A 166 13.88 0.49 16.80
N GLU A 167 14.73 0.97 15.87
CA GLU A 167 14.32 1.82 14.76
C GLU A 167 14.87 1.34 13.42
N PHE A 168 13.98 1.13 12.46
CA PHE A 168 14.38 0.75 11.10
C PHE A 168 15.27 1.78 10.41
N LYS A 169 15.03 3.08 10.64
CA LYS A 169 15.76 4.17 9.99
C LYS A 169 17.26 4.08 10.25
N ASN A 170 17.68 3.77 11.46
CA ASN A 170 19.07 3.72 11.88
C ASN A 170 19.72 2.34 11.73
N THR A 171 18.94 1.33 11.39
CA THR A 171 19.43 -0.04 11.25
C THR A 171 20.16 -0.23 9.93
N PRO A 172 21.35 -0.83 9.89
CA PRO A 172 21.97 -1.26 8.65
C PRO A 172 21.10 -2.28 7.92
N LYS A 173 20.99 -2.15 6.62
CA LYS A 173 20.12 -2.98 5.78
C LYS A 173 20.78 -3.37 4.48
N ILE A 174 20.40 -4.52 3.95
CA ILE A 174 20.89 -5.04 2.67
C ILE A 174 19.69 -5.30 1.78
N VAL A 175 19.69 -4.69 0.62
CA VAL A 175 18.67 -4.90 -0.42
C VAL A 175 19.28 -5.76 -1.52
N ARG A 176 18.60 -6.85 -1.84
CA ARG A 176 18.94 -7.74 -2.94
C ARG A 176 18.18 -7.28 -4.19
N THR A 177 18.90 -7.06 -5.27
CA THR A 177 18.33 -6.83 -6.59
C THR A 177 18.92 -7.82 -7.59
N LEU A 178 18.09 -8.29 -8.51
CA LEU A 178 18.52 -9.12 -9.63
C LEU A 178 18.56 -8.24 -10.87
N LYS A 179 19.72 -8.13 -11.50
CA LYS A 179 19.91 -7.35 -12.73
C LYS A 179 20.30 -8.25 -13.88
N THR A 180 19.80 -7.91 -15.06
CA THR A 180 20.22 -8.61 -16.29
C THR A 180 21.63 -8.20 -16.68
N MET A 181 22.30 -9.05 -17.43
CA MET A 181 23.62 -8.71 -17.97
C MET A 181 23.57 -7.48 -18.89
N GLY A 182 22.47 -7.29 -19.63
CA GLY A 182 22.25 -6.12 -20.48
C GLY A 182 22.22 -4.81 -19.69
N GLU A 183 21.46 -4.74 -18.59
CA GLU A 183 21.41 -3.57 -17.70
C GLU A 183 22.80 -3.25 -17.10
N LEU A 184 23.55 -4.29 -16.72
CA LEU A 184 24.90 -4.12 -16.19
C LEU A 184 25.89 -3.63 -17.25
N HIS A 185 25.74 -4.10 -18.49
CA HIS A 185 26.54 -3.60 -19.61
C HIS A 185 26.29 -2.13 -19.92
N ILE A 186 25.01 -1.71 -19.92
CA ILE A 186 24.66 -0.28 -20.08
C ILE A 186 25.31 0.56 -18.98
N LYS A 187 25.26 0.10 -17.74
CA LYS A 187 25.94 0.78 -16.62
C LYS A 187 27.46 0.79 -16.80
N ALA A 188 28.03 -0.27 -17.30
CA ALA A 188 29.48 -0.39 -17.57
C ALA A 188 29.97 0.56 -18.68
N LEU A 189 29.10 0.97 -19.61
CA LEU A 189 29.47 1.98 -20.64
C LEU A 189 29.71 3.36 -20.02
N THR A 190 29.04 3.67 -18.91
CA THR A 190 29.20 4.95 -18.20
C THR A 190 30.23 4.90 -17.08
N ASP A 191 30.56 3.70 -16.56
CA ASP A 191 31.48 3.51 -15.43
C ASP A 191 32.55 2.45 -15.76
N PRO A 192 33.81 2.86 -16.07
CA PRO A 192 34.90 1.96 -16.40
C PRO A 192 35.25 0.96 -15.29
N ALA A 193 35.09 1.33 -14.03
CA ALA A 193 35.35 0.45 -12.88
C ALA A 193 34.34 -0.72 -12.86
N THR A 194 33.09 -0.44 -13.13
CA THR A 194 32.04 -1.47 -13.27
C THR A 194 32.36 -2.39 -14.48
N ALA A 195 32.87 -1.85 -15.59
CA ALA A 195 33.23 -2.66 -16.77
C ALA A 195 34.34 -3.68 -16.47
N GLU A 196 35.37 -3.27 -15.74
CA GLU A 196 36.48 -4.17 -15.36
C GLU A 196 36.01 -5.30 -14.44
N ILE A 197 35.19 -4.96 -13.45
CA ILE A 197 34.61 -5.92 -12.50
C ILE A 197 33.69 -6.90 -13.23
N LEU A 198 32.83 -6.39 -14.14
CA LEU A 198 31.91 -7.20 -14.92
C LEU A 198 32.68 -8.22 -15.78
N SER A 199 33.81 -7.81 -16.42
CA SER A 199 34.63 -8.70 -17.21
C SER A 199 35.31 -9.81 -16.38
N LYS A 200 35.76 -9.49 -15.16
CA LYS A 200 36.29 -10.47 -14.19
C LYS A 200 35.22 -11.44 -13.72
N MET A 201 34.06 -10.93 -13.42
CA MET A 201 32.91 -11.73 -12.99
C MET A 201 32.46 -12.71 -14.08
N MET A 202 32.38 -12.27 -15.34
CA MET A 202 32.01 -13.14 -16.45
C MET A 202 33.00 -14.29 -16.66
N LYS A 203 34.31 -14.03 -16.53
CA LYS A 203 35.31 -15.07 -16.60
C LYS A 203 35.16 -16.12 -15.50
N ASN A 204 34.84 -15.69 -14.28
CA ASN A 204 34.73 -16.61 -13.15
C ASN A 204 33.36 -17.32 -13.08
N ARG A 205 32.32 -16.74 -13.70
CA ARG A 205 30.96 -17.33 -13.71
C ARG A 205 30.84 -18.60 -14.51
N SER A 206 31.71 -18.79 -15.51
CA SER A 206 31.74 -20.04 -16.27
C SER A 206 32.18 -21.24 -15.44
N GLU A 207 32.73 -21.02 -14.24
CA GLU A 207 33.32 -22.06 -13.40
C GLU A 207 32.49 -22.43 -12.16
N VAL A 208 31.48 -21.61 -11.75
CA VAL A 208 30.72 -21.82 -10.50
C VAL A 208 29.23 -21.73 -10.73
N GLY A 209 28.55 -22.86 -10.64
CA GLY A 209 27.09 -22.91 -10.63
C GLY A 209 26.52 -22.24 -9.35
N HIS A 210 25.69 -21.23 -9.50
CA HIS A 210 25.10 -20.49 -8.40
C HIS A 210 23.89 -21.24 -7.83
N SER A 211 24.06 -21.86 -6.68
CA SER A 211 22.97 -22.46 -5.92
C SER A 211 22.84 -21.75 -4.57
N GLY A 212 21.93 -20.87 -4.40
CA GLY A 212 21.64 -20.35 -3.06
C GLY A 212 21.09 -18.93 -3.02
N GLY A 213 19.87 -18.75 -2.64
CA GLY A 213 19.22 -17.46 -2.44
C GLY A 213 18.07 -17.17 -3.42
N GLN A 214 17.86 -18.01 -4.41
CA GLN A 214 16.75 -17.87 -5.37
C GLN A 214 15.48 -18.60 -4.90
N THR A 215 15.59 -19.43 -3.87
CA THR A 215 14.54 -20.35 -3.42
C THR A 215 13.25 -19.64 -2.98
N GLU A 216 13.36 -18.46 -2.39
CA GLU A 216 12.18 -17.73 -1.88
C GLU A 216 11.35 -17.13 -3.02
N LYS A 217 11.99 -16.51 -4.03
CA LYS A 217 11.29 -16.00 -5.22
C LYS A 217 10.79 -17.12 -6.11
N SER A 218 11.58 -18.17 -6.30
CA SER A 218 11.19 -19.36 -7.03
C SER A 218 9.97 -20.03 -6.40
N ALA A 219 9.96 -20.16 -5.08
CA ALA A 219 8.83 -20.70 -4.36
C ALA A 219 7.55 -19.83 -4.49
N GLY A 220 7.68 -18.49 -4.47
CA GLY A 220 6.56 -17.58 -4.73
C GLY A 220 6.03 -17.72 -6.16
N PHE A 221 6.92 -17.84 -7.13
CA PHE A 221 6.57 -17.99 -8.55
C PHE A 221 5.86 -19.32 -8.85
N ILE A 222 6.27 -20.40 -8.18
CA ILE A 222 5.58 -21.69 -8.25
C ILE A 222 4.20 -21.60 -7.58
N ALA A 223 4.08 -20.90 -6.45
CA ALA A 223 2.80 -20.66 -5.79
C ALA A 223 1.80 -19.88 -6.65
N ASP A 224 2.30 -19.00 -7.51
CA ASP A 224 1.48 -18.27 -8.50
C ASP A 224 1.09 -19.15 -9.73
N GLY A 225 1.43 -20.43 -9.74
CA GLY A 225 1.04 -21.40 -10.79
C GLY A 225 2.00 -21.50 -11.98
N PHE A 226 3.19 -20.91 -11.89
CA PHE A 226 4.18 -20.96 -12.96
C PHE A 226 5.19 -22.11 -12.74
N SER A 227 5.79 -22.59 -13.84
CA SER A 227 6.90 -23.55 -13.76
C SER A 227 8.15 -22.90 -13.18
N SER A 228 9.11 -23.75 -12.70
CA SER A 228 10.35 -23.29 -12.08
C SER A 228 11.06 -22.17 -12.85
N ILE A 229 11.32 -21.06 -12.18
CA ILE A 229 12.04 -19.90 -12.69
C ILE A 229 13.58 -20.06 -12.55
N GLU A 230 14.02 -21.12 -11.92
CA GLU A 230 15.44 -21.35 -11.57
C GLU A 230 16.36 -21.32 -12.79
N ASN A 231 15.95 -21.98 -13.87
CA ASN A 231 16.74 -22.01 -15.11
C ASN A 231 16.87 -20.62 -15.76
N TYR A 232 15.87 -19.76 -15.63
CA TYR A 232 15.91 -18.39 -16.13
C TYR A 232 16.90 -17.54 -15.34
N TYR A 233 16.91 -17.67 -14.01
CA TYR A 233 17.83 -16.92 -13.16
C TYR A 233 19.28 -17.41 -13.23
N GLN A 234 19.51 -18.69 -13.49
CA GLN A 234 20.85 -19.25 -13.54
C GLN A 234 21.69 -18.76 -14.73
N SER A 235 21.06 -18.41 -15.85
CA SER A 235 21.78 -18.15 -17.09
C SER A 235 22.10 -16.66 -17.36
N SER A 236 21.28 -15.72 -16.90
CA SER A 236 21.38 -14.31 -17.34
C SER A 236 21.27 -13.25 -16.24
N MET A 237 20.92 -13.62 -15.01
CA MET A 237 20.73 -12.68 -13.91
C MET A 237 21.93 -12.63 -12.97
N VAL A 238 22.28 -11.42 -12.52
CA VAL A 238 23.34 -11.14 -11.55
C VAL A 238 22.70 -10.68 -10.25
N GLU A 239 23.05 -11.33 -9.14
CA GLU A 239 22.66 -10.89 -7.81
C GLU A 239 23.49 -9.67 -7.41
N CYS A 240 22.81 -8.58 -7.09
CA CYS A 240 23.41 -7.37 -6.54
C CYS A 240 22.90 -7.18 -5.10
N LEU A 241 23.81 -7.14 -4.14
CA LEU A 241 23.52 -6.82 -2.75
C LEU A 241 23.94 -5.38 -2.49
N THR A 242 22.97 -4.50 -2.20
CA THR A 242 23.25 -3.11 -1.85
C THR A 242 23.10 -2.94 -0.35
N PHE A 243 24.19 -2.67 0.33
CA PHE A 243 24.27 -2.40 1.76
C PHE A 243 24.11 -0.90 2.03
N TYR A 244 23.28 -0.55 3.01
CA TYR A 244 23.07 0.80 3.51
C TYR A 244 23.35 0.82 5.01
N GLY A 245 24.21 1.72 5.47
CA GLY A 245 24.47 1.93 6.88
C GLY A 245 25.94 1.95 7.26
N ASP A 246 26.21 1.63 8.51
CA ASP A 246 27.54 1.62 9.08
C ASP A 246 28.15 0.23 9.02
N ILE A 247 29.41 0.14 8.60
CA ILE A 247 30.13 -1.11 8.53
C ILE A 247 31.59 -0.94 9.01
N PHE A 248 32.06 -1.88 9.81
CA PHE A 248 33.46 -1.93 10.20
C PHE A 248 34.24 -2.73 9.16
N ASP A 249 35.20 -2.07 8.52
CA ASP A 249 36.10 -2.74 7.57
C ASP A 249 37.30 -3.34 8.30
N ARG A 250 37.32 -4.65 8.37
CA ARG A 250 38.40 -5.40 9.03
C ARG A 250 39.74 -5.28 8.29
N SER A 251 39.74 -5.01 6.99
CA SER A 251 40.97 -4.91 6.19
C SER A 251 41.72 -3.62 6.47
N THR A 252 41.00 -2.52 6.68
CA THR A 252 41.57 -1.19 6.96
C THR A 252 41.49 -0.80 8.43
N ASN A 253 40.86 -1.63 9.27
CA ASN A 253 40.59 -1.38 10.68
C ASN A 253 39.88 -0.03 10.93
N THR A 254 38.96 0.33 10.03
CA THR A 254 38.21 1.61 10.08
C THR A 254 36.72 1.37 10.04
N THR A 255 35.97 2.23 10.74
CA THR A 255 34.51 2.23 10.64
C THR A 255 34.08 3.16 9.51
N LEU A 256 33.40 2.61 8.53
CA LEU A 256 32.79 3.35 7.43
C LEU A 256 31.36 3.73 7.84
N VAL A 257 31.12 5.02 8.04
CA VAL A 257 29.83 5.54 8.52
C VAL A 257 28.97 5.95 7.34
N ASN A 258 27.68 5.59 7.39
CA ASN A 258 26.64 5.92 6.42
C ASN A 258 27.05 5.68 4.94
N ARG A 259 27.40 4.42 4.65
CA ARG A 259 27.85 4.00 3.31
C ARG A 259 26.78 3.31 2.52
N LEU A 260 26.90 3.49 1.21
CA LEU A 260 26.22 2.70 0.19
C LEU A 260 27.29 1.82 -0.47
N ILE A 261 27.16 0.50 -0.30
CA ILE A 261 28.12 -0.47 -0.85
C ILE A 261 27.36 -1.49 -1.68
N THR A 262 27.68 -1.60 -2.96
CA THR A 262 27.07 -2.58 -3.86
C THR A 262 28.04 -3.71 -4.12
N VAL A 263 27.60 -4.94 -3.85
CA VAL A 263 28.34 -6.18 -4.06
C VAL A 263 27.64 -7.01 -5.12
N MET A 264 28.35 -7.41 -6.17
CA MET A 264 27.85 -8.31 -7.19
C MET A 264 28.32 -9.75 -6.93
N ASP A 265 27.42 -10.71 -7.17
CA ASP A 265 27.65 -12.16 -7.01
C ASP A 265 28.34 -12.52 -5.69
N ARG A 266 28.04 -11.74 -4.61
CA ARG A 266 28.58 -11.91 -3.26
C ARG A 266 30.11 -11.83 -3.14
N ALA A 267 30.81 -11.54 -4.22
CA ALA A 267 32.27 -11.55 -4.29
C ALA A 267 32.89 -10.19 -4.69
N TYR A 268 32.22 -9.42 -5.53
CA TYR A 268 32.81 -8.23 -6.15
C TYR A 268 32.16 -6.95 -5.60
N VAL A 269 32.96 -6.09 -4.96
CA VAL A 269 32.51 -4.74 -4.57
C VAL A 269 32.60 -3.84 -5.80
N VAL A 270 31.46 -3.39 -6.29
CA VAL A 270 31.35 -2.51 -7.46
C VAL A 270 31.33 -1.05 -7.06
N GLU A 271 30.63 -0.75 -5.98
CA GLU A 271 30.42 0.62 -5.54
C GLU A 271 30.64 0.72 -4.03
N ASN A 272 31.39 1.72 -3.60
CA ASN A 272 31.57 2.06 -2.19
C ASN A 272 31.62 3.58 -2.07
N LYS A 273 30.48 4.20 -1.80
CA LYS A 273 30.35 5.65 -1.69
C LYS A 273 29.62 6.07 -0.40
N PRO A 274 29.81 7.29 0.07
CA PRO A 274 28.94 7.85 1.10
C PRO A 274 27.50 7.82 0.62
N ASN A 275 26.55 7.60 1.52
CA ASN A 275 25.14 7.68 1.17
C ASN A 275 24.81 9.11 0.72
N PRO A 276 24.32 9.33 -0.52
CA PRO A 276 24.07 10.66 -1.05
C PRO A 276 22.82 11.32 -0.46
N SER A 277 22.00 10.61 0.30
CA SER A 277 20.74 11.15 0.83
C SER A 277 20.98 12.20 1.92
N TRP A 278 20.34 13.36 1.77
CA TRP A 278 20.35 14.42 2.78
C TRP A 278 19.53 14.07 4.02
N LEU A 279 18.64 13.10 3.89
CA LEU A 279 17.85 12.57 5.00
C LEU A 279 18.62 11.58 5.88
N GLY A 280 19.93 11.52 5.71
CA GLY A 280 20.83 10.66 6.46
C GLY A 280 20.74 9.19 6.03
N THR A 281 20.53 8.28 6.97
CA THR A 281 20.56 6.83 6.72
C THR A 281 19.35 6.28 5.97
N ALA A 282 18.31 7.07 5.79
CA ALA A 282 17.06 6.61 5.21
C ALA A 282 17.09 6.60 3.68
N ALA A 283 17.87 5.69 3.09
CA ALA A 283 17.72 5.36 1.68
C ALA A 283 16.54 4.42 1.42
N VAL A 284 16.07 3.69 2.44
CA VAL A 284 14.96 2.74 2.38
C VAL A 284 13.92 3.11 3.43
N PHE A 285 12.68 3.18 3.01
CA PHE A 285 11.52 3.48 3.84
C PHE A 285 10.77 2.19 4.20
N HIS A 286 10.19 2.14 5.39
CA HIS A 286 9.47 0.99 5.90
C HIS A 286 8.22 1.43 6.67
N VAL A 287 7.15 0.66 6.50
CA VAL A 287 5.95 0.75 7.34
C VAL A 287 5.43 -0.64 7.65
N GLY A 288 5.11 -0.87 8.94
CA GLY A 288 4.48 -2.11 9.39
C GLY A 288 2.97 -1.94 9.59
N TRP A 289 2.17 -2.94 9.24
CA TRP A 289 0.73 -2.94 9.54
C TRP A 289 0.45 -2.91 11.05
N ARG A 290 1.00 -3.89 11.76
CA ARG A 290 0.96 -3.97 13.22
C ARG A 290 2.38 -4.15 13.70
N SER A 291 2.98 -3.07 14.19
CA SER A 291 4.33 -3.10 14.73
C SER A 291 4.36 -3.83 16.05
N ARG A 292 5.46 -4.52 16.31
CA ARG A 292 5.81 -5.13 17.59
C ARG A 292 6.97 -4.35 18.21
N PRO A 293 7.00 -4.14 19.54
CA PRO A 293 8.06 -3.36 20.18
C PRO A 293 9.47 -3.90 19.92
N ASP A 294 9.61 -5.23 19.92
CA ASP A 294 10.92 -5.91 19.86
C ASP A 294 11.17 -6.62 18.54
N ASN A 295 10.38 -6.33 17.51
CA ASN A 295 10.57 -6.91 16.19
C ASN A 295 10.07 -5.96 15.10
N LEU A 296 10.99 -5.53 14.24
CA LEU A 296 10.69 -4.63 13.13
C LEU A 296 9.80 -5.24 12.04
N TYR A 297 9.76 -6.58 11.91
CA TYR A 297 8.80 -7.21 11.01
C TYR A 297 7.40 -7.14 11.62
N GLY A 298 6.53 -6.35 11.00
CA GLY A 298 5.13 -6.21 11.39
C GLY A 298 4.32 -7.47 11.09
N MET A 299 3.14 -7.54 11.71
CA MET A 299 2.11 -8.54 11.40
C MET A 299 1.09 -7.93 10.45
N GLY A 300 0.66 -8.71 9.46
CA GLY A 300 -0.40 -8.33 8.53
C GLY A 300 -1.81 -8.57 9.09
N PRO A 301 -2.85 -8.05 8.43
CA PRO A 301 -4.25 -8.32 8.79
C PRO A 301 -4.64 -9.79 8.60
N LEU A 302 -4.00 -10.49 7.68
CA LEU A 302 -4.30 -11.87 7.31
C LEU A 302 -3.63 -12.92 8.21
N ASP A 303 -2.61 -12.54 9.00
CA ASP A 303 -1.78 -13.48 9.78
C ASP A 303 -2.59 -14.36 10.75
N ASN A 304 -3.62 -13.80 11.35
CA ASN A 304 -4.44 -14.52 12.32
C ASN A 304 -5.63 -15.25 11.68
N LEU A 305 -5.78 -15.19 10.36
CA LEU A 305 -6.95 -15.71 9.66
C LEU A 305 -6.74 -17.08 9.03
N VAL A 306 -5.48 -17.48 8.80
CA VAL A 306 -5.14 -18.75 8.15
C VAL A 306 -5.75 -19.94 8.90
N GLY A 307 -5.64 -19.98 10.23
CA GLY A 307 -6.24 -21.04 11.04
C GLY A 307 -7.77 -21.12 10.96
N LEU A 308 -8.44 -19.98 10.77
CA LEU A 308 -9.88 -19.92 10.55
C LEU A 308 -10.25 -20.36 9.15
N GLN A 309 -9.42 -20.02 8.14
CA GLN A 309 -9.56 -20.51 6.77
C GLN A 309 -9.48 -22.04 6.73
N TYR A 310 -8.49 -22.63 7.37
CA TYR A 310 -8.41 -24.11 7.54
C TYR A 310 -9.69 -24.69 8.11
N ARG A 311 -10.27 -24.04 9.12
CA ARG A 311 -11.50 -24.55 9.74
C ARG A 311 -12.69 -24.49 8.80
N ILE A 312 -12.83 -23.43 8.00
CA ILE A 312 -13.87 -23.33 6.97
C ILE A 312 -13.69 -24.45 5.95
N ASP A 313 -12.50 -24.59 5.38
CA ASP A 313 -12.20 -25.59 4.36
C ASP A 313 -12.47 -27.01 4.87
N HIS A 314 -12.09 -27.28 6.12
CA HIS A 314 -12.36 -28.57 6.75
C HIS A 314 -13.85 -28.85 6.89
N LEU A 315 -14.65 -27.88 7.33
CA LEU A 315 -16.10 -28.04 7.50
C LEU A 315 -16.81 -28.21 6.14
N GLU A 316 -16.43 -27.42 5.13
CA GLU A 316 -17.00 -27.54 3.79
C GLU A 316 -16.66 -28.88 3.14
N ASN A 317 -15.41 -29.33 3.25
CA ASN A 317 -14.99 -30.63 2.73
C ASN A 317 -15.68 -31.79 3.46
N MET A 318 -15.85 -31.72 4.78
CA MET A 318 -16.63 -32.72 5.52
C MET A 318 -18.09 -32.77 5.06
N LYS A 319 -18.72 -31.61 4.79
CA LYS A 319 -20.07 -31.57 4.22
C LYS A 319 -20.12 -32.29 2.87
N ALA A 320 -19.17 -31.93 1.98
CA ALA A 320 -19.09 -32.55 0.65
C ALA A 320 -18.89 -34.08 0.73
N ASP A 321 -17.99 -34.54 1.61
CA ASP A 321 -17.77 -35.96 1.83
C ASP A 321 -19.03 -36.70 2.32
N VAL A 322 -19.78 -36.08 3.24
CA VAL A 322 -21.05 -36.66 3.73
C VAL A 322 -22.10 -36.66 2.61
N PHE A 323 -22.17 -35.64 1.77
CA PHE A 323 -23.06 -35.62 0.60
C PHE A 323 -22.74 -36.73 -0.38
N ASP A 324 -21.46 -36.96 -0.67
CA ASP A 324 -21.02 -38.04 -1.57
C ASP A 324 -21.37 -39.42 -0.99
N LEU A 325 -21.21 -39.63 0.32
CA LEU A 325 -21.59 -40.87 1.00
C LEU A 325 -23.11 -41.07 1.09
N ILE A 326 -23.90 -39.98 1.14
CA ILE A 326 -25.36 -40.07 1.08
C ILE A 326 -25.81 -40.41 -0.35
N ALA A 327 -25.17 -39.78 -1.35
CA ALA A 327 -25.48 -40.02 -2.77
C ALA A 327 -25.06 -41.42 -3.23
N SER A 328 -23.95 -41.94 -2.69
CA SER A 328 -23.43 -43.28 -2.99
C SER A 328 -23.14 -44.02 -1.69
N PRO A 329 -24.17 -44.47 -0.97
CA PRO A 329 -24.03 -45.07 0.35
C PRO A 329 -23.25 -46.39 0.30
N VAL A 330 -22.44 -46.64 1.32
CA VAL A 330 -21.71 -47.89 1.46
C VAL A 330 -22.67 -49.02 1.76
N LEU A 331 -22.57 -50.05 0.97
CA LEU A 331 -23.39 -51.25 1.12
C LEU A 331 -22.83 -52.14 2.26
N LYS A 332 -23.67 -52.42 3.23
CA LYS A 332 -23.39 -53.40 4.28
C LYS A 332 -24.01 -54.72 3.88
N VAL A 333 -23.20 -55.71 3.63
CA VAL A 333 -23.63 -57.06 3.28
C VAL A 333 -23.32 -57.97 4.45
N LYS A 334 -24.31 -58.75 4.90
CA LYS A 334 -24.18 -59.76 5.95
C LYS A 334 -24.68 -61.06 5.38
N GLY A 335 -23.92 -62.17 5.59
CA GLY A 335 -24.27 -63.50 5.12
C GLY A 335 -23.97 -63.76 3.63
N GLU A 336 -24.52 -64.81 3.06
CA GLU A 336 -24.37 -65.14 1.64
C GLU A 336 -25.32 -64.26 0.77
N VAL A 337 -24.73 -63.51 -0.09
CA VAL A 337 -25.43 -62.66 -1.08
C VAL A 337 -24.79 -62.91 -2.44
N GLU A 338 -25.60 -63.21 -3.46
CA GLU A 338 -25.07 -63.34 -4.83
C GLU A 338 -24.54 -61.98 -5.34
N ASP A 339 -23.49 -62.04 -6.17
CA ASP A 339 -22.96 -60.82 -6.82
C ASP A 339 -24.06 -60.10 -7.60
N PHE A 340 -24.26 -58.83 -7.28
CA PHE A 340 -25.24 -57.98 -7.94
C PHE A 340 -24.63 -56.65 -8.41
N VAL A 341 -25.20 -56.11 -9.47
CA VAL A 341 -24.83 -54.77 -9.95
C VAL A 341 -25.76 -53.76 -9.27
N TYR A 342 -25.17 -52.78 -8.59
CA TYR A 342 -25.90 -51.67 -8.00
C TYR A 342 -26.39 -50.72 -9.11
N ALA A 343 -27.60 -50.94 -9.61
CA ALA A 343 -28.23 -50.16 -10.68
C ALA A 343 -29.76 -50.05 -10.45
N PRO A 344 -30.41 -48.98 -10.93
CA PRO A 344 -31.85 -48.86 -10.82
C PRO A 344 -32.57 -50.05 -11.44
N GLY A 345 -33.42 -50.72 -10.65
CA GLY A 345 -34.17 -51.92 -11.06
C GLY A 345 -33.44 -53.26 -10.96
N SER A 346 -32.20 -53.31 -10.46
CA SER A 346 -31.49 -54.56 -10.18
C SER A 346 -32.17 -55.32 -9.04
N LYS A 347 -32.18 -56.65 -9.13
CA LYS A 347 -32.70 -57.56 -8.10
C LYS A 347 -31.53 -58.15 -7.32
N ILE A 348 -31.63 -58.15 -5.98
CA ILE A 348 -30.66 -58.73 -5.08
C ILE A 348 -31.25 -60.05 -4.57
N ILE A 349 -30.55 -61.16 -4.74
CA ILE A 349 -30.94 -62.46 -4.23
C ILE A 349 -30.21 -62.68 -2.90
N LEU A 350 -30.98 -62.86 -1.85
CA LEU A 350 -30.49 -63.08 -0.46
C LEU A 350 -30.61 -64.54 -0.08
N GLY A 351 -29.58 -65.11 0.55
CA GLY A 351 -29.65 -66.43 1.24
C GLY A 351 -30.48 -66.31 2.52
N GLU A 352 -30.73 -67.45 3.18
CA GLU A 352 -31.61 -67.57 4.39
C GLU A 352 -31.16 -66.64 5.54
N GLU A 353 -29.87 -66.29 5.67
CA GLU A 353 -29.32 -65.38 6.67
C GLU A 353 -28.74 -64.10 6.04
N GLY A 354 -29.00 -63.90 4.75
CA GLY A 354 -28.49 -62.70 4.00
C GLY A 354 -29.25 -61.42 4.36
N ASP A 355 -28.52 -60.36 4.67
CA ASP A 355 -29.05 -59.04 4.90
C ASP A 355 -28.21 -58.01 4.15
N VAL A 356 -28.88 -57.10 3.44
CA VAL A 356 -28.24 -56.01 2.70
C VAL A 356 -28.86 -54.70 3.15
N GLY A 357 -28.05 -53.86 3.73
CA GLY A 357 -28.47 -52.53 4.18
C GLY A 357 -27.50 -51.44 3.73
N PHE A 358 -27.96 -50.21 3.71
CA PHE A 358 -27.12 -49.08 3.46
C PHE A 358 -26.55 -48.51 4.76
N LEU A 359 -25.26 -48.20 4.76
CA LEU A 359 -24.61 -47.48 5.83
C LEU A 359 -24.68 -46.00 5.48
N VAL A 360 -25.67 -45.32 6.01
CA VAL A 360 -25.84 -43.88 5.79
C VAL A 360 -25.13 -43.12 6.92
N PRO A 361 -24.23 -42.17 6.64
CA PRO A 361 -23.59 -41.37 7.66
C PRO A 361 -24.59 -40.43 8.36
N ASP A 362 -24.22 -39.96 9.54
CA ASP A 362 -25.03 -38.98 10.28
C ASP A 362 -25.12 -37.67 9.50
N SER A 363 -26.33 -37.22 9.20
CA SER A 363 -26.62 -35.98 8.44
C SER A 363 -26.48 -34.69 9.26
N THR A 364 -26.18 -34.80 10.57
CA THR A 364 -26.01 -33.60 11.43
C THR A 364 -24.86 -32.69 10.98
N VAL A 365 -23.84 -33.23 10.30
CA VAL A 365 -22.73 -32.49 9.72
C VAL A 365 -23.20 -31.47 8.65
N LEU A 366 -24.32 -31.76 7.98
CA LEU A 366 -24.89 -30.84 6.97
C LEU A 366 -25.37 -29.52 7.56
N ASN A 367 -25.59 -29.46 8.89
CA ASN A 367 -25.98 -28.23 9.60
C ASN A 367 -24.79 -27.34 9.99
N ALA A 368 -23.58 -27.57 9.44
CA ALA A 368 -22.39 -26.78 9.74
C ALA A 368 -22.44 -25.34 9.20
N ASP A 369 -23.41 -25.00 8.36
CA ASP A 369 -23.52 -23.68 7.73
C ASP A 369 -23.52 -22.51 8.73
N LEU A 370 -24.22 -22.66 9.86
CA LEU A 370 -24.21 -21.64 10.91
C LEU A 370 -22.82 -21.45 11.53
N GLN A 371 -22.04 -22.53 11.68
CA GLN A 371 -20.68 -22.44 12.20
C GLN A 371 -19.76 -21.77 11.17
N ILE A 372 -19.90 -22.11 9.90
CA ILE A 372 -19.13 -21.51 8.80
C ILE A 372 -19.40 -20.02 8.74
N GLN A 373 -20.66 -19.61 8.72
CA GLN A 373 -21.04 -18.19 8.74
C GLN A 373 -20.49 -17.43 9.96
N ASN A 374 -20.50 -18.05 11.15
CA ASN A 374 -19.93 -17.46 12.34
C ASN A 374 -18.40 -17.30 12.26
N ILE A 375 -17.71 -18.26 11.64
CA ILE A 375 -16.26 -18.18 11.42
C ILE A 375 -15.96 -17.10 10.40
N GLU A 376 -16.68 -17.03 9.30
CA GLU A 376 -16.55 -15.98 8.29
C GLU A 376 -16.73 -14.59 8.89
N PHE A 377 -17.76 -14.41 9.73
CA PHE A 377 -17.99 -13.15 10.44
C PHE A 377 -16.82 -12.77 11.36
N LYS A 378 -16.28 -13.73 12.11
CA LYS A 378 -15.09 -13.51 12.94
C LYS A 378 -13.86 -13.16 12.11
N MET A 379 -13.69 -13.76 10.93
CA MET A 379 -12.57 -13.43 10.04
C MET A 379 -12.66 -11.99 9.56
N GLU A 380 -13.83 -11.54 9.14
CA GLU A 380 -14.07 -10.16 8.69
C GLU A 380 -13.81 -9.14 9.83
N GLU A 381 -14.26 -9.44 11.04
CA GLU A 381 -14.04 -8.60 12.21
C GLU A 381 -12.56 -8.53 12.61
N LEU A 382 -11.85 -9.67 12.64
CA LEU A 382 -10.43 -9.73 12.97
C LEU A 382 -9.53 -9.06 11.92
N ALA A 383 -9.92 -9.10 10.65
CA ALA A 383 -9.24 -8.40 9.57
C ALA A 383 -9.36 -6.88 9.67
N GLY A 384 -10.31 -6.38 10.46
CA GLY A 384 -10.65 -4.95 10.50
C GLY A 384 -11.43 -4.49 9.26
N ALA A 385 -12.10 -5.42 8.58
CA ALA A 385 -12.97 -5.18 7.44
C ALA A 385 -14.42 -5.64 7.79
N PRO A 386 -15.09 -4.95 8.72
CA PRO A 386 -16.44 -5.35 9.13
C PRO A 386 -17.41 -5.20 7.95
N ARG A 387 -18.46 -6.04 7.95
CA ARG A 387 -19.48 -6.06 6.87
C ARG A 387 -20.07 -4.71 6.53
N GLN A 388 -20.20 -3.83 7.52
CA GLN A 388 -20.71 -2.48 7.33
C GLN A 388 -19.75 -1.61 6.48
N ALA A 389 -18.43 -1.76 6.67
CA ALA A 389 -17.43 -1.09 5.85
C ALA A 389 -17.37 -1.66 4.42
N MET A 390 -17.81 -2.91 4.25
CA MET A 390 -17.93 -3.58 2.95
C MET A 390 -19.30 -3.35 2.26
N GLY A 391 -20.16 -2.46 2.80
CA GLY A 391 -21.46 -2.13 2.22
C GLY A 391 -22.60 -3.12 2.54
N PHE A 392 -22.38 -4.11 3.40
CA PHE A 392 -23.44 -5.03 3.80
C PHE A 392 -24.37 -4.40 4.85
N ARG A 393 -25.66 -4.44 4.57
CA ARG A 393 -26.69 -3.92 5.48
C ARG A 393 -26.79 -4.82 6.71
N THR A 394 -26.66 -4.24 7.91
CA THR A 394 -26.96 -4.95 9.17
C THR A 394 -28.47 -5.20 9.28
N PRO A 395 -28.91 -6.42 9.62
CA PRO A 395 -30.33 -6.69 9.84
C PRO A 395 -30.86 -5.89 11.03
N GLY A 396 -32.05 -5.34 10.90
CA GLY A 396 -32.74 -4.55 11.90
C GLY A 396 -33.09 -3.14 11.40
N GLU A 397 -34.19 -2.58 11.92
CA GLU A 397 -34.56 -1.18 11.70
C GLU A 397 -33.63 -0.30 12.56
N LYS A 398 -32.73 0.44 11.90
CA LYS A 398 -31.80 1.39 12.52
C LYS A 398 -32.05 2.78 11.98
N THR A 399 -31.92 3.77 12.83
CA THR A 399 -31.96 5.17 12.39
C THR A 399 -30.73 5.51 11.56
N ALA A 400 -30.85 6.48 10.64
CA ALA A 400 -29.71 6.94 9.81
C ALA A 400 -28.51 7.35 10.69
N PHE A 401 -28.77 7.96 11.85
CA PHE A 401 -27.74 8.35 12.83
C PHE A 401 -27.02 7.15 13.46
N GLU A 402 -27.74 6.07 13.79
CA GLU A 402 -27.10 4.84 14.32
C GLU A 402 -26.25 4.15 13.27
N VAL A 403 -26.70 4.10 12.02
CA VAL A 403 -25.94 3.54 10.90
C VAL A 403 -24.66 4.35 10.67
N GLU A 404 -24.74 5.67 10.71
CA GLU A 404 -23.60 6.56 10.57
C GLU A 404 -22.58 6.38 11.71
N ASN A 405 -23.03 6.36 12.96
CA ASN A 405 -22.17 6.14 14.12
C ASN A 405 -21.49 4.76 14.09
N LEU A 406 -22.21 3.70 13.70
CA LEU A 406 -21.67 2.36 13.57
C LEU A 406 -20.64 2.29 12.44
N SER A 407 -20.91 2.94 11.31
CA SER A 407 -19.97 3.04 10.19
C SER A 407 -18.70 3.80 10.59
N GLN A 408 -18.84 4.92 11.30
CA GLN A 408 -17.68 5.68 11.80
C GLN A 408 -16.85 4.87 12.81
N ALA A 409 -17.49 4.12 13.71
CA ALA A 409 -16.81 3.27 14.67
C ALA A 409 -16.08 2.10 13.98
N ALA A 410 -16.71 1.47 13.00
CA ALA A 410 -16.12 0.39 12.20
C ALA A 410 -14.91 0.87 11.41
N ASN A 411 -14.98 2.07 10.83
CA ASN A 411 -13.91 2.65 10.04
C ASN A 411 -12.77 3.24 10.88
N ARG A 412 -12.89 3.32 12.19
CA ARG A 412 -11.87 3.95 13.05
C ARG A 412 -10.50 3.26 12.99
N ILE A 413 -10.47 1.94 13.06
CA ILE A 413 -9.22 1.15 12.96
C ILE A 413 -8.62 1.31 11.56
N PHE A 414 -9.47 1.21 10.54
CA PHE A 414 -9.09 1.39 9.15
C PHE A 414 -8.45 2.76 8.90
N ASN A 415 -9.14 3.84 9.28
CA ASN A 415 -8.64 5.21 9.12
C ASN A 415 -7.33 5.45 9.88
N HIS A 416 -7.17 4.86 11.07
CA HIS A 416 -5.93 4.93 11.83
C HIS A 416 -4.77 4.25 11.09
N LYS A 417 -5.02 3.08 10.47
CA LYS A 417 -4.01 2.37 9.69
C LYS A 417 -3.63 3.12 8.41
N ALA A 418 -4.62 3.65 7.68
CA ALA A 418 -4.38 4.47 6.50
C ALA A 418 -3.59 5.74 6.84
N ALA A 419 -3.97 6.46 7.88
CA ALA A 419 -3.25 7.65 8.34
C ALA A 419 -1.80 7.33 8.77
N ARG A 420 -1.58 6.17 9.38
CA ARG A 420 -0.23 5.72 9.72
C ARG A 420 0.61 5.44 8.48
N PHE A 421 0.05 4.79 7.47
CA PHE A 421 0.71 4.56 6.18
C PHE A 421 1.08 5.88 5.50
N GLU A 422 0.21 6.88 5.55
CA GLU A 422 0.48 8.22 5.02
C GLU A 422 1.65 8.90 5.73
N ILE A 423 1.64 8.93 7.07
CA ILE A 423 2.62 9.68 7.87
C ILE A 423 3.98 8.98 7.90
N GLU A 424 4.00 7.67 8.16
CA GLU A 424 5.25 6.93 8.36
C GLU A 424 5.92 6.53 7.03
N PHE A 425 5.16 6.49 5.92
CA PHE A 425 5.64 5.96 4.67
C PHE A 425 5.53 6.93 3.48
N LEU A 426 4.33 7.39 3.14
CA LEU A 426 4.14 8.25 1.96
C LEU A 426 4.77 9.64 2.14
N GLU A 427 4.63 10.25 3.30
CA GLU A 427 5.21 11.56 3.58
C GLU A 427 6.74 11.57 3.46
N PRO A 428 7.48 10.64 4.10
CA PRO A 428 8.93 10.54 3.90
C PRO A 428 9.33 10.23 2.44
N ILE A 429 8.58 9.40 1.73
CA ILE A 429 8.86 9.06 0.33
C ILE A 429 8.70 10.28 -0.58
N LEU A 430 7.61 11.04 -0.46
CA LEU A 430 7.38 12.23 -1.25
C LEU A 430 8.45 13.31 -0.98
N ASN A 431 8.86 13.48 0.27
CA ASN A 431 9.95 14.38 0.62
C ASN A 431 11.31 13.90 0.09
N ALA A 432 11.55 12.59 0.05
CA ALA A 432 12.75 12.02 -0.56
C ALA A 432 12.74 12.16 -2.09
N MET A 433 11.58 12.08 -2.75
CA MET A 433 11.44 12.39 -4.17
C MET A 433 11.82 13.84 -4.46
N LEU A 434 11.34 14.79 -3.65
CA LEU A 434 11.70 16.19 -3.77
C LEU A 434 13.21 16.42 -3.53
N GLU A 435 13.79 15.76 -2.52
CA GLU A 435 15.23 15.82 -2.26
C GLU A 435 16.04 15.28 -3.44
N SER A 436 15.63 14.13 -4.00
CA SER A 436 16.28 13.53 -5.16
C SER A 436 16.22 14.46 -6.38
N ALA A 437 15.05 15.10 -6.61
CA ALA A 437 14.90 16.09 -7.66
C ALA A 437 15.83 17.31 -7.47
N ARG A 438 15.90 17.87 -6.28
CA ARG A 438 16.80 18.98 -5.94
C ARG A 438 18.27 18.65 -6.17
N ARG A 439 18.68 17.40 -5.98
CA ARG A 439 20.04 16.95 -6.18
C ARG A 439 20.37 16.72 -7.64
N GLU A 440 19.51 15.99 -8.34
CA GLU A 440 19.83 15.41 -9.66
C GLU A 440 19.27 16.21 -10.85
N MET A 441 18.32 17.13 -10.65
CA MET A 441 17.73 17.94 -11.72
C MET A 441 18.81 18.87 -12.35
N ASN A 442 18.98 18.74 -13.65
CA ASN A 442 19.98 19.51 -14.41
C ASN A 442 19.38 20.30 -15.56
N THR A 443 18.12 20.04 -15.93
CA THR A 443 17.45 20.65 -17.08
C THR A 443 16.25 21.46 -16.62
N LEU A 444 15.90 22.51 -17.38
CA LEU A 444 14.63 23.21 -17.26
C LEU A 444 13.50 22.27 -17.66
N GLU A 445 12.46 22.24 -16.89
CA GLU A 445 11.28 21.41 -17.17
C GLU A 445 10.04 22.26 -17.32
N ILE A 446 9.23 21.94 -18.32
CA ILE A 446 7.95 22.60 -18.57
C ILE A 446 6.87 21.81 -17.82
N VAL A 447 6.21 22.50 -16.89
CA VAL A 447 5.19 21.90 -16.04
C VAL A 447 3.86 22.64 -16.22
N SER A 448 2.78 21.89 -16.33
CA SER A 448 1.44 22.46 -16.34
C SER A 448 1.04 22.89 -14.92
N GLN A 449 0.61 24.13 -14.79
CA GLN A 449 0.05 24.68 -13.57
C GLN A 449 -1.42 25.03 -13.79
N VAL A 450 -2.22 24.83 -12.76
CA VAL A 450 -3.62 25.25 -12.75
C VAL A 450 -3.72 26.51 -11.91
N ASP A 451 -4.19 27.59 -12.49
CA ASP A 451 -4.47 28.81 -11.72
C ASP A 451 -5.70 28.57 -10.84
N ASN A 452 -5.50 28.67 -9.52
CA ASN A 452 -6.56 28.45 -8.54
C ASN A 452 -7.69 29.51 -8.60
N GLY A 453 -7.44 30.66 -9.25
CA GLY A 453 -8.44 31.71 -9.37
C GLY A 453 -9.34 31.56 -10.60
N THR A 454 -8.79 31.13 -11.72
CA THR A 454 -9.48 31.05 -13.01
C THR A 454 -9.73 29.63 -13.49
N GLY A 455 -9.07 28.63 -12.89
CA GLY A 455 -9.09 27.25 -13.38
C GLY A 455 -8.32 27.03 -14.70
N ALA A 456 -7.69 28.07 -15.23
CA ALA A 456 -6.95 28.00 -16.48
C ALA A 456 -5.65 27.23 -16.31
N VAL A 457 -5.35 26.35 -17.27
CA VAL A 457 -4.08 25.63 -17.33
C VAL A 457 -3.07 26.48 -18.07
N PHE A 458 -1.96 26.78 -17.43
CA PHE A 458 -0.82 27.43 -18.07
C PHE A 458 0.45 26.61 -17.87
N PHE A 459 1.40 26.79 -18.77
CA PHE A 459 2.69 26.09 -18.70
C PHE A 459 3.73 27.04 -18.16
N SER A 460 4.48 26.60 -17.17
CA SER A 460 5.62 27.34 -16.61
C SER A 460 6.88 26.50 -16.69
N GLU A 461 7.98 27.18 -16.94
CA GLU A 461 9.31 26.58 -16.84
C GLU A 461 9.72 26.55 -15.37
N VAL A 462 10.12 25.38 -14.90
CA VAL A 462 10.60 25.16 -13.53
C VAL A 462 12.08 24.80 -13.59
N SER A 463 12.89 25.59 -12.91
CA SER A 463 14.32 25.39 -12.76
C SER A 463 14.65 24.69 -11.43
N LYS A 464 15.90 24.21 -11.30
CA LYS A 464 16.41 23.68 -10.03
C LYS A 464 16.31 24.70 -8.89
N GLU A 465 16.48 26.00 -9.18
CA GLU A 465 16.41 27.06 -8.18
C GLU A 465 14.99 27.26 -7.63
N ASP A 466 13.97 27.02 -8.46
CA ASP A 466 12.56 27.18 -8.08
C ASP A 466 12.12 26.10 -7.08
N ILE A 467 12.69 24.90 -7.17
CA ILE A 467 12.35 23.79 -6.27
C ILE A 467 13.17 23.78 -4.97
N THR A 468 14.02 24.79 -4.73
CA THR A 468 14.84 24.89 -3.49
C THR A 468 14.09 25.46 -2.29
N SER A 469 12.81 25.82 -2.42
CA SER A 469 12.02 26.36 -1.31
C SER A 469 12.05 25.42 -0.10
N LYS A 470 12.29 25.99 1.10
CA LYS A 470 12.23 25.23 2.35
C LYS A 470 10.77 24.88 2.66
N GLY A 471 10.52 23.64 2.99
CA GLY A 471 9.18 23.15 3.32
C GLY A 471 9.12 21.65 3.21
N THR A 472 7.96 21.11 3.53
CA THR A 472 7.68 19.66 3.52
C THR A 472 6.44 19.36 2.71
N ILE A 473 6.43 18.21 2.04
CA ILE A 473 5.25 17.68 1.38
C ILE A 473 4.49 16.85 2.39
N VAL A 474 3.21 17.13 2.53
CA VAL A 474 2.31 16.39 3.43
C VAL A 474 1.22 15.73 2.59
N PRO A 475 1.04 14.42 2.67
CA PRO A 475 -0.05 13.72 1.99
C PRO A 475 -1.41 14.07 2.59
N TYR A 476 -2.41 14.14 1.73
CA TYR A 476 -3.81 14.43 2.08
C TYR A 476 -4.74 13.31 1.55
N GLY A 477 -4.66 12.14 2.13
CA GLY A 477 -5.57 11.03 1.84
C GLY A 477 -6.62 10.86 2.94
N ALA A 478 -6.52 9.79 3.71
CA ALA A 478 -7.49 9.43 4.75
C ALA A 478 -7.67 10.49 5.85
N ARG A 479 -6.62 11.23 6.20
CA ARG A 479 -6.68 12.31 7.22
C ARG A 479 -7.52 13.48 6.73
N TYR A 480 -7.30 13.89 5.50
CA TYR A 480 -8.01 15.01 4.92
C TYR A 480 -9.52 14.74 4.82
N PHE A 481 -9.92 13.54 4.41
CA PHE A 481 -11.33 13.18 4.32
C PHE A 481 -12.06 13.27 5.67
N ALA A 482 -11.43 12.79 6.73
CA ALA A 482 -12.01 12.88 8.08
C ALA A 482 -12.08 14.33 8.57
N GLU A 483 -11.09 15.15 8.25
CA GLU A 483 -11.06 16.57 8.62
C GLU A 483 -11.99 17.41 7.74
N SER A 484 -12.01 17.20 6.42
CA SER A 484 -12.90 17.88 5.48
C SER A 484 -14.37 17.62 5.79
N ALA A 485 -14.74 16.37 6.05
CA ALA A 485 -16.11 16.03 6.42
C ALA A 485 -16.54 16.77 7.70
N ARG A 486 -15.69 16.82 8.72
CA ARG A 486 -15.95 17.59 9.94
C ARG A 486 -16.00 19.10 9.68
N ARG A 487 -15.09 19.63 8.85
CA ARG A 487 -15.10 21.06 8.48
C ARG A 487 -16.35 21.43 7.72
N ILE A 488 -16.75 20.66 6.73
CA ILE A 488 -17.98 20.91 5.96
C ILE A 488 -19.18 20.89 6.89
N GLN A 489 -19.27 19.93 7.81
CA GLN A 489 -20.33 19.87 8.83
C GLN A 489 -20.31 21.10 9.74
N THR A 490 -19.14 21.52 10.20
CA THR A 490 -18.98 22.73 11.02
C THR A 490 -19.35 23.98 10.23
N LEU A 491 -18.94 24.06 8.95
CA LEU A 491 -19.29 25.18 8.07
C LEU A 491 -20.81 25.23 7.79
N GLN A 492 -21.45 24.09 7.57
CA GLN A 492 -22.91 24.02 7.43
C GLN A 492 -23.63 24.49 8.70
N GLN A 493 -23.11 24.14 9.88
CA GLN A 493 -23.62 24.64 11.16
C GLN A 493 -23.41 26.14 11.29
N LEU A 494 -22.26 26.70 10.88
CA LEU A 494 -21.98 28.13 10.88
C LEU A 494 -22.88 28.89 9.91
N VAL A 495 -23.14 28.35 8.71
CA VAL A 495 -24.09 28.92 7.75
C VAL A 495 -25.52 28.91 8.33
N GLY A 496 -25.89 27.83 9.02
CA GLY A 496 -27.16 27.74 9.72
C GLY A 496 -27.28 28.75 10.88
N LEU A 497 -26.20 28.97 11.63
CA LEU A 497 -26.14 29.99 12.69
C LEU A 497 -26.23 31.41 12.11
N LYS A 498 -25.55 31.71 10.99
CA LYS A 498 -25.61 32.97 10.28
C LYS A 498 -27.04 33.29 9.82
N ALA A 499 -27.78 32.25 9.36
CA ALA A 499 -29.18 32.42 8.93
C ALA A 499 -30.19 32.59 10.08
N ASN A 500 -29.95 31.90 11.21
CA ASN A 500 -30.90 31.87 12.33
C ASN A 500 -30.66 32.92 13.43
N MET A 501 -29.45 33.49 13.51
CA MET A 501 -29.03 34.48 14.49
C MET A 501 -28.36 35.66 13.78
N PRO A 502 -29.13 36.71 13.40
CA PRO A 502 -28.57 37.86 12.66
C PRO A 502 -27.44 38.57 13.40
N ASP A 503 -27.54 38.73 14.72
CA ASP A 503 -26.56 39.39 15.56
C ASP A 503 -25.19 38.70 15.55
N VAL A 504 -25.18 37.38 15.49
CA VAL A 504 -23.95 36.58 15.39
C VAL A 504 -23.48 36.48 13.92
N GLY A 505 -24.43 36.49 12.98
CA GLY A 505 -24.22 36.39 11.55
C GLY A 505 -23.38 37.52 10.96
N VAL A 506 -23.51 38.75 11.53
CA VAL A 506 -22.76 39.95 11.12
C VAL A 506 -21.24 39.78 11.30
N HIS A 507 -20.82 38.98 12.29
CA HIS A 507 -19.41 38.75 12.58
C HIS A 507 -18.77 37.68 11.69
N PHE A 508 -19.53 36.93 10.88
CA PHE A 508 -19.03 35.92 9.96
C PHE A 508 -19.06 36.46 8.52
N SER A 509 -17.89 36.60 7.90
CA SER A 509 -17.80 36.93 6.49
C SER A 509 -18.35 35.81 5.61
N GLY A 510 -19.44 36.06 4.88
CA GLY A 510 -20.02 35.12 3.93
C GLY A 510 -19.03 34.72 2.83
N LEU A 511 -18.23 35.66 2.37
CA LEU A 511 -17.17 35.45 1.40
C LEU A 511 -16.10 34.48 1.90
N THR A 512 -15.63 34.65 3.13
CA THR A 512 -14.59 33.77 3.69
C THR A 512 -15.11 32.34 3.84
N ILE A 513 -16.36 32.17 4.28
CA ILE A 513 -17.00 30.86 4.38
C ILE A 513 -17.16 30.23 2.97
N ALA A 514 -17.62 31.00 1.98
CA ALA A 514 -17.78 30.54 0.62
C ALA A 514 -16.43 30.16 -0.02
N LYS A 515 -15.36 30.96 0.19
CA LYS A 515 -13.99 30.59 -0.25
C LYS A 515 -13.50 29.30 0.39
N ILE A 516 -13.72 29.10 1.69
CA ILE A 516 -13.32 27.87 2.36
C ILE A 516 -14.11 26.67 1.81
N ILE A 517 -15.42 26.84 1.54
CA ILE A 517 -16.23 25.78 0.92
C ILE A 517 -15.74 25.47 -0.49
N ALA A 518 -15.44 26.47 -1.31
CA ALA A 518 -14.92 26.27 -2.65
C ALA A 518 -13.52 25.62 -2.67
N ASP A 519 -12.67 25.99 -1.73
CA ASP A 519 -11.36 25.36 -1.53
C ASP A 519 -11.50 23.89 -1.11
N GLU A 520 -12.47 23.57 -0.23
CA GLU A 520 -12.75 22.18 0.18
C GLU A 520 -13.38 21.36 -0.94
N VAL A 521 -14.31 21.94 -1.71
CA VAL A 521 -14.93 21.30 -2.88
C VAL A 521 -13.96 21.26 -4.06
N LYS A 522 -12.91 22.12 -4.06
CA LYS A 522 -11.94 22.31 -5.15
C LYS A 522 -12.60 22.61 -6.51
N GLU A 523 -13.65 23.40 -6.48
CA GLU A 523 -14.36 23.93 -7.64
C GLU A 523 -14.18 25.46 -7.68
N PRO A 524 -13.03 25.95 -8.17
CA PRO A 524 -12.77 27.39 -8.24
C PRO A 524 -13.79 28.14 -9.12
N GLY A 525 -14.43 27.44 -10.06
CA GLY A 525 -15.49 27.97 -10.91
C GLY A 525 -16.80 28.30 -10.20
N LEU A 526 -16.95 27.94 -8.90
CA LEU A 526 -18.10 28.37 -8.08
C LEU A 526 -18.13 29.88 -7.84
N PHE A 527 -16.99 30.57 -7.96
CA PHE A 527 -16.91 32.01 -7.88
C PHE A 527 -16.98 32.64 -9.27
N GLY A 528 -18.18 32.97 -9.75
CA GLY A 528 -18.38 33.77 -10.95
C GLY A 528 -18.15 35.25 -10.72
N GLN A 529 -18.00 36.02 -11.81
CA GLN A 529 -17.79 37.49 -11.77
C GLN A 529 -18.89 38.27 -11.02
N ASN A 530 -20.08 37.68 -10.86
CA ASN A 530 -21.21 38.31 -10.16
C ASN A 530 -21.03 38.40 -8.63
N ILE A 531 -20.12 37.61 -8.04
CA ILE A 531 -19.90 37.60 -6.59
C ILE A 531 -19.27 38.92 -6.10
N GLN A 532 -18.50 39.63 -6.93
CA GLN A 532 -17.95 40.92 -6.55
C GLN A 532 -19.03 42.01 -6.31
N VAL A 533 -20.16 41.91 -6.99
CA VAL A 533 -21.29 42.86 -6.80
C VAL A 533 -22.00 42.57 -5.50
N ASP A 534 -22.22 41.29 -5.16
CA ASP A 534 -22.85 40.92 -3.90
C ASP A 534 -21.97 41.22 -2.68
N GLU A 535 -20.64 41.12 -2.82
CA GLU A 535 -19.69 41.49 -1.77
C GLU A 535 -19.72 42.99 -1.46
N THR A 536 -19.79 43.84 -2.49
CA THR A 536 -19.91 45.29 -2.31
C THR A 536 -21.25 45.65 -1.65
N LEU A 537 -22.33 44.98 -2.01
CA LEU A 537 -23.64 45.16 -1.40
C LEU A 537 -23.66 44.64 0.06
N GLU A 538 -23.05 43.49 0.37
CA GLU A 538 -22.94 42.98 1.72
C GLU A 538 -22.10 43.90 2.62
N THR A 539 -20.96 44.43 2.09
CA THR A 539 -20.11 45.38 2.79
C THR A 539 -20.82 46.71 3.03
N GLN A 540 -21.60 47.20 2.06
CA GLN A 540 -22.41 48.39 2.21
C GLN A 540 -23.56 48.18 3.22
N LYS A 541 -24.17 47.02 3.24
CA LYS A 541 -25.20 46.69 4.24
C LYS A 541 -24.62 46.69 5.65
N ILE A 542 -23.48 46.03 5.86
CA ILE A 542 -22.78 46.00 7.15
C ILE A 542 -22.37 47.41 7.59
N ALA A 543 -21.89 48.23 6.67
CA ALA A 543 -21.53 49.61 6.97
C ALA A 543 -22.75 50.46 7.33
N ASN A 544 -23.89 50.27 6.66
CA ASN A 544 -25.14 50.97 6.95
C ASN A 544 -25.76 50.51 8.28
N ASP A 545 -25.77 49.20 8.57
CA ASP A 545 -26.29 48.67 9.84
C ASP A 545 -25.41 49.17 11.01
N ALA A 546 -24.09 49.20 10.88
CA ALA A 546 -23.20 49.78 11.89
C ALA A 546 -23.37 51.27 12.08
N ALA A 547 -23.75 52.01 11.02
CA ALA A 547 -24.07 53.43 11.12
C ALA A 547 -25.39 53.69 11.85
N VAL A 548 -26.42 52.85 11.61
CA VAL A 548 -27.71 52.91 12.31
C VAL A 548 -27.55 52.59 13.81
N ASP A 549 -26.76 51.55 14.14
CA ASP A 549 -26.48 51.18 15.54
C ASP A 549 -25.75 52.35 16.29
N LEU A 550 -24.84 53.04 15.61
CA LEU A 550 -24.14 54.19 16.16
C LEU A 550 -25.07 55.39 16.37
N GLU A 551 -26.04 55.60 15.48
CA GLU A 551 -27.03 56.67 15.61
C GLU A 551 -28.03 56.34 16.75
N GLU A 552 -28.49 55.10 16.88
CA GLU A 552 -29.32 54.63 17.99
C GLU A 552 -28.60 54.74 19.34
N ASP A 553 -27.32 54.35 19.42
CA ASP A 553 -26.49 54.50 20.62
C ASP A 553 -26.28 55.97 21.01
N GLN A 554 -26.15 56.89 20.03
CA GLN A 554 -26.05 58.30 20.27
C GLN A 554 -27.39 58.90 20.72
N GLN A 555 -28.52 58.48 20.16
CA GLN A 555 -29.84 58.87 20.59
C GLN A 555 -30.15 58.38 22.00
N ASN A 556 -29.89 57.14 22.32
CA ASN A 556 -30.05 56.55 23.65
C ASN A 556 -29.16 57.24 24.71
N LYS A 557 -27.96 57.67 24.36
CA LYS A 557 -27.09 58.48 25.25
C LYS A 557 -27.61 59.92 25.41
N ALA A 558 -28.22 60.50 24.39
CA ALA A 558 -28.80 61.83 24.46
C ALA A 558 -30.11 61.84 25.29
N GLU A 559 -30.94 60.79 25.19
CA GLU A 559 -32.15 60.61 26.02
C GLU A 559 -31.82 60.25 27.49
N ALA A 560 -30.72 59.54 27.74
CA ALA A 560 -30.26 59.21 29.09
C ALA A 560 -29.57 60.39 29.83
N GLY A 561 -29.38 61.52 29.17
CA GLY A 561 -28.83 62.72 29.79
C GLY A 561 -27.35 62.63 30.17
N LEU A 562 -26.60 61.80 29.49
CA LEU A 562 -25.17 61.63 29.67
C LEU A 562 -24.38 62.31 28.53
#